data_26edcd5fa0b0e84870540912f804dae6
#
_entry.id   26edcd5fa0b0e84870540912f804dae6
#
_cell.length_a   1.000
_cell.length_b   1.000
_cell.length_c   1.000
_cell.angle_alpha   90.00
_cell.angle_beta   90.00
_cell.angle_gamma   90.00
#
_symmetry.space_group_name_H-M   'P 1'
#
loop_
_entity.id
_entity.type
_entity.pdbx_description
1 polymer ?
#
loop_
_entity_poly.entity_id
_entity_poly.type
_entity_poly.pdbx_seq_one_letter_code
_entity_poly.pdbx_strand_id
1 'polypeptide(L)'
;MENYRVIPNIIITSRLKIMAGGFFMKKIILTLSFVICALLVIWGCTKSSNNNETTTQTKTSTSNSTTAKAETTNNDTTNVADTSVQADDMGVDGLSTEKVVWGPGRAENHQQPTDPVMLNSQYKNLGARFILDDKKSICLTFDEGYENGFTPAILDTLKEKKVKAIFFVTYDFAKDNPKLIKRMIDEGHIVGNHTYRHYTMDEVDTATAKEEITFLHNFIKKNFNYEMKLFRFPKGEFSQSTLALAKDLGYKSVFWSFAYADWDTQNQSDEKTALNEITKYLHPGEIMLLHAVSKTNASILGNVIDEAQKQGYKFTTNV
;
A
#
# COMPACT_ATOMS: atom_id res chain seq x y z
N MET A 1 32.63 0.65 -17.91
CA MET A 1 32.42 0.06 -16.58
C MET A 1 32.20 1.22 -15.64
N GLU A 2 30.94 1.63 -15.49
CA GLU A 2 30.55 2.68 -14.57
C GLU A 2 29.65 2.06 -13.50
N ASN A 3 30.08 2.29 -12.27
CA ASN A 3 29.47 1.76 -11.06
C ASN A 3 28.11 2.44 -10.78
N TYR A 4 27.02 1.73 -10.89
CA TYR A 4 25.73 2.19 -10.35
C TYR A 4 25.70 1.99 -8.86
N ARG A 5 25.75 3.09 -8.11
CA ARG A 5 25.53 3.14 -6.67
C ARG A 5 24.02 3.04 -6.39
N VAL A 6 23.64 2.03 -5.65
CA VAL A 6 22.39 1.97 -4.92
C VAL A 6 22.39 3.09 -3.89
N ILE A 7 21.38 3.95 -3.88
CA ILE A 7 21.22 5.03 -2.92
C ILE A 7 20.37 4.50 -1.75
N PRO A 8 20.95 4.34 -0.56
CA PRO A 8 20.16 4.06 0.63
C PRO A 8 19.69 5.37 1.26
N ASN A 9 18.41 5.42 1.67
CA ASN A 9 17.80 6.30 2.65
C ASN A 9 17.94 7.81 2.45
N ILE A 10 16.96 8.44 1.83
CA ILE A 10 16.73 9.88 1.97
C ILE A 10 16.06 10.14 3.30
N ILE A 11 16.86 10.48 4.32
CA ILE A 11 16.38 11.15 5.53
C ILE A 11 16.09 12.59 5.13
N ILE A 12 14.81 12.96 5.06
CA ILE A 12 14.38 14.36 4.89
C ILE A 12 14.59 15.07 6.22
N THR A 13 15.75 15.69 6.41
CA THR A 13 15.95 16.69 7.45
C THR A 13 15.39 18.03 6.94
N SER A 14 14.17 18.37 7.35
CA SER A 14 13.64 19.72 7.18
C SER A 14 14.45 20.70 8.02
N ARG A 15 15.33 21.45 7.38
CA ARG A 15 15.93 22.67 7.99
C ARG A 15 14.87 23.77 8.04
N LEU A 16 14.25 23.92 9.19
CA LEU A 16 13.43 25.09 9.52
C LEU A 16 14.37 26.31 9.62
N LYS A 17 14.27 27.23 8.68
CA LYS A 17 14.86 28.57 8.79
C LYS A 17 14.03 29.37 9.79
N ILE A 18 14.56 29.51 11.01
CA ILE A 18 14.01 30.44 12.00
C ILE A 18 14.36 31.86 11.56
N MET A 19 13.39 32.59 11.03
CA MET A 19 13.45 34.03 10.91
C MET A 19 12.79 34.63 12.16
N ALA A 20 13.56 35.46 12.85
CA ALA A 20 13.20 36.08 14.10
C ALA A 20 11.96 37.02 13.95
N GLY A 21 10.96 36.79 14.79
CA GLY A 21 9.83 37.67 15.03
C GLY A 21 9.35 37.47 16.46
N GLY A 22 10.07 38.07 17.40
CA GLY A 22 9.80 37.95 18.84
C GLY A 22 8.64 38.85 19.27
N PHE A 23 7.39 38.36 19.10
CA PHE A 23 6.25 39.01 19.78
C PHE A 23 5.06 38.05 20.06
N PHE A 24 5.12 36.77 19.67
CA PHE A 24 3.97 35.89 19.81
C PHE A 24 4.13 34.76 20.87
N MET A 25 5.29 34.66 21.52
CA MET A 25 5.58 33.56 22.46
C MET A 25 5.16 33.81 23.92
N LYS A 26 4.68 35.01 24.29
CA LYS A 26 4.25 35.28 25.67
C LYS A 26 2.80 34.92 26.00
N LYS A 27 1.98 34.62 25.01
CA LYS A 27 0.55 34.25 25.24
C LYS A 27 0.28 32.74 25.28
N ILE A 28 1.19 31.90 24.82
CA ILE A 28 0.97 30.43 24.78
C ILE A 28 1.41 29.75 26.10
N ILE A 29 2.33 30.36 26.86
CA ILE A 29 2.82 29.79 28.13
C ILE A 29 1.82 29.97 29.27
N LEU A 30 0.89 30.94 29.19
CA LEU A 30 -0.06 31.21 30.25
C LEU A 30 -1.34 30.31 30.20
N THR A 31 -1.58 29.62 29.07
CA THR A 31 -2.76 28.75 28.92
C THR A 31 -2.46 27.28 29.21
N LEU A 32 -1.18 26.86 29.22
CA LEU A 32 -0.83 25.47 29.58
C LEU A 32 -0.71 25.23 31.10
N SER A 33 -0.55 26.28 31.92
CA SER A 33 -0.45 26.15 33.40
C SER A 33 -1.80 25.93 34.08
N PHE A 34 -2.92 26.20 33.44
CA PHE A 34 -4.26 26.03 34.05
C PHE A 34 -4.89 24.64 33.81
N VAL A 35 -4.36 23.86 32.83
CA VAL A 35 -4.92 22.52 32.53
C VAL A 35 -4.29 21.41 33.39
N ILE A 36 -3.08 21.62 33.92
CA ILE A 36 -2.38 20.61 34.74
C ILE A 36 -2.88 20.59 36.19
N CYS A 37 -3.45 21.69 36.73
CA CYS A 37 -4.02 21.69 38.08
C CYS A 37 -5.42 21.06 38.22
N ALA A 38 -6.14 20.81 37.12
CA ALA A 38 -7.47 20.23 37.17
C ALA A 38 -7.52 18.70 37.16
N LEU A 39 -6.40 18.03 36.91
CA LEU A 39 -6.34 16.56 36.82
C LEU A 39 -5.78 15.84 38.06
N LEU A 40 -5.43 16.58 39.12
CA LEU A 40 -4.90 15.98 40.38
C LEU A 40 -5.92 15.87 41.52
N VAL A 41 -7.20 16.21 41.32
CA VAL A 41 -8.24 16.17 42.37
C VAL A 41 -9.17 14.95 42.25
N ILE A 42 -9.04 14.10 41.22
CA ILE A 42 -9.96 12.96 41.01
C ILE A 42 -9.34 11.59 41.36
N TRP A 43 -8.13 11.53 41.92
CA TRP A 43 -7.50 10.24 42.23
C TRP A 43 -7.25 10.04 43.73
N GLY A 44 -8.28 10.26 44.55
CA GLY A 44 -8.23 10.01 45.97
C GLY A 44 -9.60 9.67 46.53
N CYS A 45 -10.06 8.47 46.31
CA CYS A 45 -11.02 7.75 47.17
C CYS A 45 -11.54 6.50 46.45
N THR A 46 -10.99 5.35 46.76
CA THR A 46 -11.71 4.12 47.12
C THR A 46 -10.68 3.02 47.42
N LYS A 47 -10.47 2.80 48.70
CA LYS A 47 -9.91 1.57 49.27
C LYS A 47 -10.98 1.00 50.17
N SER A 48 -11.39 -0.25 49.95
CA SER A 48 -11.83 -1.22 50.97
C SER A 48 -12.25 -2.49 50.28
N SER A 49 -11.46 -3.56 50.43
CA SER A 49 -11.61 -4.66 51.37
C SER A 49 -12.54 -5.78 50.89
N ASN A 50 -12.07 -6.99 50.62
CA ASN A 50 -11.96 -8.12 51.51
C ASN A 50 -11.47 -9.39 50.82
N ASN A 51 -10.50 -10.03 51.46
CA ASN A 51 -10.13 -11.42 51.64
C ASN A 51 -11.04 -12.54 51.10
N ASN A 52 -10.41 -13.58 50.48
CA ASN A 52 -10.25 -14.87 51.18
C ASN A 52 -9.30 -15.81 50.40
N GLU A 53 -8.56 -16.52 51.23
CA GLU A 53 -7.58 -17.58 51.00
C GLU A 53 -8.19 -18.83 50.32
N THR A 54 -7.33 -19.60 49.65
CA THR A 54 -7.00 -21.00 50.03
C THR A 54 -5.97 -21.58 49.02
N THR A 55 -4.75 -21.73 49.45
CA THR A 55 -3.84 -22.87 49.62
C THR A 55 -4.08 -24.11 48.71
N THR A 56 -3.05 -24.62 47.98
CA THR A 56 -2.21 -25.74 48.31
C THR A 56 -1.43 -26.33 47.11
N GLN A 57 -0.11 -26.38 47.29
CA GLN A 57 0.90 -27.43 47.00
C GLN A 57 1.23 -27.89 45.56
N THR A 58 2.37 -27.55 45.14
CA THR A 58 3.65 -28.29 45.02
C THR A 58 3.61 -29.76 44.54
N LYS A 59 4.31 -30.03 43.42
CA LYS A 59 5.24 -31.13 43.34
C LYS A 59 6.32 -30.91 42.27
N THR A 60 7.53 -30.89 42.74
CA THR A 60 8.83 -30.98 42.10
C THR A 60 9.09 -32.40 41.63
N SER A 61 9.77 -32.58 40.51
CA SER A 61 10.69 -33.70 40.36
C SER A 61 11.78 -33.37 39.36
N THR A 62 12.96 -33.53 39.88
CA THR A 62 14.32 -33.37 39.39
C THR A 62 14.82 -34.66 38.78
N SER A 63 15.84 -34.53 37.92
CA SER A 63 16.99 -35.40 37.65
C SER A 63 17.08 -35.93 36.23
N ASN A 64 18.20 -36.16 35.57
CA ASN A 64 19.63 -35.98 35.84
C ASN A 64 20.36 -36.06 34.49
N SER A 65 21.39 -35.35 34.40
CA SER A 65 22.60 -35.41 33.59
C SER A 65 23.07 -36.80 33.13
N THR A 66 23.67 -36.87 31.95
CA THR A 66 24.94 -37.63 31.81
C THR A 66 25.79 -37.06 30.69
N THR A 67 27.02 -36.79 31.06
CA THR A 67 28.17 -36.31 30.31
C THR A 67 28.87 -37.47 29.61
N ALA A 68 29.36 -37.27 28.38
CA ALA A 68 30.55 -38.01 27.93
C ALA A 68 31.34 -37.18 26.92
N LYS A 69 32.63 -37.26 27.06
CA LYS A 69 33.77 -36.40 26.75
C LYS A 69 34.52 -36.92 25.52
N ALA A 70 34.97 -35.95 24.70
CA ALA A 70 36.23 -35.82 23.96
C ALA A 70 36.69 -36.92 22.98
N GLU A 71 37.13 -36.53 21.79
CA GLU A 71 38.57 -36.42 21.48
C GLU A 71 38.81 -35.68 20.14
N THR A 72 39.95 -34.99 20.14
CA THR A 72 40.51 -34.06 19.18
C THR A 72 41.30 -34.80 18.10
N THR A 73 41.24 -34.31 16.81
CA THR A 73 42.45 -34.28 15.95
C THR A 73 42.36 -33.15 14.94
N ASN A 74 43.46 -32.36 14.93
CA ASN A 74 43.78 -31.30 13.97
C ASN A 74 44.15 -31.83 12.58
N ASN A 75 43.88 -31.06 11.54
CA ASN A 75 44.84 -30.43 10.60
C ASN A 75 44.04 -29.99 9.35
N ASP A 76 44.18 -28.84 8.93
CA ASP A 76 45.06 -28.06 8.14
C ASP A 76 44.35 -27.22 7.10
N THR A 77 44.82 -26.08 6.92
CA THR A 77 44.43 -24.86 6.21
C THR A 77 44.20 -25.03 4.68
N THR A 78 43.06 -24.52 4.17
CA THR A 78 43.06 -23.78 2.90
C THR A 78 41.94 -22.73 2.94
N ASN A 79 42.33 -21.45 2.85
CA ASN A 79 41.46 -20.31 2.65
C ASN A 79 40.71 -20.43 1.31
N VAL A 80 39.42 -20.66 1.37
CA VAL A 80 38.48 -20.33 0.30
C VAL A 80 37.59 -19.24 0.86
N ALA A 81 37.58 -18.09 0.21
CA ALA A 81 36.69 -16.98 0.53
C ALA A 81 35.23 -17.49 0.47
N ASP A 82 34.65 -17.61 1.66
CA ASP A 82 33.24 -17.95 1.84
C ASP A 82 32.39 -16.73 1.44
N THR A 83 31.92 -16.68 0.22
CA THR A 83 30.75 -15.91 -0.15
C THR A 83 29.52 -16.72 0.29
N SER A 84 29.28 -16.78 1.58
CA SER A 84 27.99 -17.24 2.08
C SER A 84 26.94 -16.17 1.73
N VAL A 85 26.33 -16.29 0.57
CA VAL A 85 24.98 -15.75 0.32
C VAL A 85 24.09 -16.41 1.35
N GLN A 86 23.60 -15.66 2.30
CA GLN A 86 22.69 -16.14 3.33
C GLN A 86 21.49 -16.80 2.65
N ALA A 87 21.30 -18.08 2.87
CA ALA A 87 20.21 -18.88 2.32
C ALA A 87 18.83 -18.51 2.90
N ASP A 88 18.77 -17.56 3.83
CA ASP A 88 17.56 -17.21 4.59
C ASP A 88 16.68 -16.15 3.94
N ASP A 89 17.11 -15.56 2.78
CA ASP A 89 16.35 -14.49 2.08
C ASP A 89 15.67 -14.97 0.77
N MET A 90 15.54 -16.29 0.59
CA MET A 90 14.90 -16.85 -0.59
C MET A 90 13.53 -17.43 -0.23
N GLY A 91 12.48 -16.86 -0.78
CA GLY A 91 11.11 -17.37 -0.67
C GLY A 91 10.88 -18.68 -1.43
N VAL A 92 9.61 -19.05 -1.54
CA VAL A 92 9.16 -20.18 -2.36
C VAL A 92 9.72 -19.99 -3.78
N ASP A 93 10.28 -21.05 -4.36
CA ASP A 93 10.90 -21.08 -5.70
C ASP A 93 12.23 -20.32 -5.85
N GLY A 94 12.93 -20.01 -4.76
CA GLY A 94 14.24 -19.35 -4.83
C GLY A 94 14.18 -17.87 -5.27
N LEU A 95 13.03 -17.22 -5.11
CA LEU A 95 12.83 -15.80 -5.39
C LEU A 95 13.09 -14.97 -4.14
N SER A 96 13.61 -13.74 -4.32
CA SER A 96 13.89 -12.82 -3.21
C SER A 96 12.62 -12.47 -2.44
N THR A 97 12.74 -12.50 -1.11
CA THR A 97 11.74 -12.01 -0.16
C THR A 97 11.99 -10.56 0.25
N GLU A 98 13.08 -9.95 -0.22
CA GLU A 98 13.40 -8.55 0.05
C GLU A 98 12.27 -7.62 -0.36
N LYS A 99 11.86 -6.78 0.59
CA LYS A 99 10.81 -5.77 0.41
C LYS A 99 11.22 -4.71 -0.60
N VAL A 100 10.35 -4.49 -1.58
CA VAL A 100 10.37 -3.34 -2.47
C VAL A 100 9.23 -2.40 -2.09
N VAL A 101 9.54 -1.15 -1.79
CA VAL A 101 8.56 -0.08 -1.54
C VAL A 101 8.39 0.74 -2.82
N TRP A 102 7.19 0.75 -3.37
CA TRP A 102 6.92 1.39 -4.64
C TRP A 102 6.49 2.86 -4.48
N GLY A 103 7.11 3.70 -5.32
CA GLY A 103 6.69 5.08 -5.54
C GLY A 103 7.18 5.52 -6.93
N PRO A 104 6.30 6.04 -7.82
CA PRO A 104 6.61 6.23 -9.24
C PRO A 104 7.55 7.39 -9.54
N GLY A 105 7.87 8.25 -8.57
CA GLY A 105 8.55 9.51 -8.86
C GLY A 105 7.69 10.48 -9.68
N ARG A 106 8.32 11.47 -10.29
CA ARG A 106 7.70 12.45 -11.19
C ARG A 106 8.61 12.71 -12.40
N ALA A 107 8.01 12.90 -13.55
CA ALA A 107 8.72 13.37 -14.73
C ALA A 107 8.07 14.65 -15.25
N GLU A 108 8.88 15.60 -15.67
CA GLU A 108 8.41 16.87 -16.23
C GLU A 108 8.05 16.73 -17.73
N ASN A 109 7.31 17.71 -18.24
CA ASN A 109 6.98 17.83 -19.67
C ASN A 109 6.29 16.59 -20.26
N HIS A 110 5.38 15.97 -19.50
CA HIS A 110 4.63 14.79 -19.93
C HIS A 110 5.50 13.59 -20.35
N GLN A 111 6.72 13.51 -19.81
CA GLN A 111 7.60 12.36 -20.03
C GLN A 111 7.17 11.19 -19.12
N GLN A 112 7.40 9.97 -19.58
CA GLN A 112 7.21 8.80 -18.72
C GLN A 112 8.22 8.83 -17.56
N PRO A 113 7.79 8.62 -16.30
CA PRO A 113 8.71 8.44 -15.19
C PRO A 113 9.63 7.24 -15.45
N THR A 114 10.90 7.36 -15.08
CA THR A 114 11.92 6.33 -15.35
C THR A 114 11.64 5.02 -14.61
N ASP A 115 11.28 5.12 -13.32
CA ASP A 115 11.14 3.96 -12.44
C ASP A 115 9.99 3.03 -12.87
N PRO A 116 8.77 3.50 -13.22
CA PRO A 116 7.74 2.63 -13.76
C PRO A 116 8.16 1.86 -15.00
N VAL A 117 8.90 2.50 -15.92
CA VAL A 117 9.40 1.87 -17.15
C VAL A 117 10.42 0.78 -16.82
N MET A 118 11.35 1.07 -15.92
CA MET A 118 12.39 0.14 -15.49
C MET A 118 11.78 -1.09 -14.79
N LEU A 119 10.95 -0.86 -13.78
CA LEU A 119 10.36 -1.96 -13.00
C LEU A 119 9.34 -2.77 -13.82
N ASN A 120 8.64 -2.12 -14.77
CA ASN A 120 7.78 -2.84 -15.72
C ASN A 120 8.57 -3.87 -16.52
N SER A 121 9.80 -3.52 -16.97
CA SER A 121 10.68 -4.46 -17.67
C SER A 121 11.22 -5.53 -16.73
N GLN A 122 11.60 -5.17 -15.51
CA GLN A 122 12.22 -6.06 -14.52
C GLN A 122 11.23 -7.15 -14.04
N TYR A 123 9.98 -6.76 -13.75
CA TYR A 123 9.01 -7.65 -13.10
C TYR A 123 7.89 -8.14 -14.03
N LYS A 124 7.95 -7.84 -15.32
CA LYS A 124 6.96 -8.30 -16.31
C LYS A 124 6.76 -9.83 -16.28
N ASN A 125 7.84 -10.57 -16.14
CA ASN A 125 7.79 -12.04 -16.09
C ASN A 125 7.12 -12.58 -14.82
N LEU A 126 7.07 -11.78 -13.74
CA LEU A 126 6.32 -12.07 -12.52
C LEU A 126 4.89 -11.50 -12.55
N GLY A 127 4.40 -11.12 -13.72
CA GLY A 127 3.03 -10.66 -13.91
C GLY A 127 2.77 -9.23 -13.41
N ALA A 128 3.80 -8.43 -13.14
CA ALA A 128 3.66 -7.06 -12.68
C ALA A 128 3.52 -6.06 -13.84
N ARG A 129 2.72 -5.01 -13.61
CA ARG A 129 2.50 -3.91 -14.53
C ARG A 129 2.57 -2.58 -13.76
N PHE A 130 3.49 -1.70 -14.17
CA PHE A 130 3.71 -0.37 -13.57
C PHE A 130 3.33 0.78 -14.50
N ILE A 131 3.30 0.52 -15.80
CA ILE A 131 2.96 1.47 -16.86
C ILE A 131 2.40 0.68 -18.06
N LEU A 132 1.53 1.28 -18.85
CA LEU A 132 0.96 0.64 -20.04
C LEU A 132 1.97 0.60 -21.20
N ASP A 133 1.85 -0.41 -22.06
CA ASP A 133 2.60 -0.48 -23.30
C ASP A 133 2.03 0.51 -24.35
N ASP A 134 0.71 0.78 -24.34
CA ASP A 134 0.06 1.76 -25.23
C ASP A 134 0.27 3.19 -24.74
N LYS A 135 1.14 3.90 -25.42
CA LYS A 135 1.52 5.29 -25.12
C LYS A 135 0.41 6.34 -25.38
N LYS A 136 -0.72 5.95 -25.97
CA LYS A 136 -1.85 6.85 -26.20
C LYS A 136 -2.96 6.68 -25.18
N SER A 137 -2.79 5.75 -24.26
CA SER A 137 -3.80 5.40 -23.27
C SER A 137 -3.41 5.75 -21.86
N ILE A 138 -4.41 6.06 -21.04
CA ILE A 138 -4.34 6.21 -19.59
C ILE A 138 -5.28 5.17 -18.98
N CYS A 139 -4.82 4.49 -17.93
CA CYS A 139 -5.64 3.62 -17.10
C CYS A 139 -5.98 4.34 -15.80
N LEU A 140 -7.26 4.64 -15.60
CA LEU A 140 -7.74 5.25 -14.38
C LEU A 140 -8.05 4.15 -13.36
N THR A 141 -7.45 4.23 -12.17
CA THR A 141 -7.61 3.23 -11.12
C THR A 141 -7.92 3.88 -9.78
N PHE A 142 -8.73 3.21 -8.98
CA PHE A 142 -9.10 3.62 -7.62
C PHE A 142 -8.81 2.51 -6.63
N ASP A 143 -8.22 2.86 -5.48
CA ASP A 143 -8.10 1.97 -4.33
C ASP A 143 -9.22 2.28 -3.32
N GLU A 144 -9.97 1.24 -2.97
CA GLU A 144 -11.20 1.32 -2.19
C GLU A 144 -11.04 0.54 -0.88
N GLY A 145 -10.59 1.20 0.16
CA GLY A 145 -10.49 0.64 1.51
C GLY A 145 -11.81 0.72 2.28
N TYR A 146 -12.51 1.84 2.17
CA TYR A 146 -13.82 2.11 2.75
C TYR A 146 -14.57 3.18 1.94
N GLU A 147 -15.89 3.24 2.06
CA GLU A 147 -16.72 4.27 1.41
C GLU A 147 -16.80 5.53 2.28
N ASN A 148 -16.60 6.70 1.65
CA ASN A 148 -16.66 8.01 2.29
C ASN A 148 -17.73 8.93 1.68
N GLY A 149 -18.71 8.36 0.96
CA GLY A 149 -19.82 9.08 0.34
C GLY A 149 -19.56 9.56 -1.09
N PHE A 150 -18.37 9.30 -1.67
CA PHE A 150 -17.98 9.88 -2.97
C PHE A 150 -17.93 8.86 -4.13
N THR A 151 -17.83 7.58 -3.86
CA THR A 151 -17.80 6.54 -4.92
C THR A 151 -19.02 6.60 -5.84
N PRO A 152 -20.28 6.86 -5.38
CA PRO A 152 -21.41 7.04 -6.28
C PRO A 152 -21.23 8.18 -7.29
N ALA A 153 -20.72 9.35 -6.87
CA ALA A 153 -20.49 10.50 -7.73
C ALA A 153 -19.36 10.24 -8.74
N ILE A 154 -18.30 9.53 -8.34
CA ILE A 154 -17.22 9.08 -9.24
C ILE A 154 -17.80 8.18 -10.34
N LEU A 155 -18.63 7.19 -9.99
CA LEU A 155 -19.28 6.31 -10.95
C LEU A 155 -20.23 7.07 -11.89
N ASP A 156 -20.97 8.07 -11.38
CA ASP A 156 -21.81 8.94 -12.21
C ASP A 156 -20.99 9.71 -13.24
N THR A 157 -19.88 10.30 -12.83
CA THR A 157 -18.95 11.02 -13.72
C THR A 157 -18.34 10.09 -14.76
N LEU A 158 -17.87 8.90 -14.37
CA LEU A 158 -17.33 7.91 -15.32
C LEU A 158 -18.36 7.48 -16.35
N LYS A 159 -19.61 7.30 -15.94
CA LYS A 159 -20.73 6.98 -16.83
C LYS A 159 -21.03 8.11 -17.81
N GLU A 160 -21.13 9.35 -17.33
CA GLU A 160 -21.34 10.56 -18.15
C GLU A 160 -20.23 10.71 -19.20
N LYS A 161 -18.97 10.59 -18.76
CA LYS A 161 -17.79 10.70 -19.63
C LYS A 161 -17.54 9.45 -20.49
N LYS A 162 -18.31 8.38 -20.31
CA LYS A 162 -18.16 7.09 -21.00
C LYS A 162 -16.75 6.47 -20.83
N VAL A 163 -16.16 6.68 -19.67
CA VAL A 163 -14.85 6.14 -19.28
C VAL A 163 -15.04 4.95 -18.37
N LYS A 164 -14.20 3.91 -18.54
CA LYS A 164 -14.13 2.77 -17.65
C LYS A 164 -12.87 2.86 -16.81
N ALA A 165 -12.97 2.41 -15.56
CA ALA A 165 -11.88 2.42 -14.60
C ALA A 165 -11.72 1.04 -13.96
N ILE A 166 -10.63 0.84 -13.20
CA ILE A 166 -10.38 -0.32 -12.37
C ILE A 166 -10.52 0.11 -10.92
N PHE A 167 -11.33 -0.61 -10.14
CA PHE A 167 -11.50 -0.40 -8.71
C PHE A 167 -10.87 -1.57 -7.95
N PHE A 168 -9.77 -1.33 -7.24
CA PHE A 168 -9.14 -2.32 -6.38
C PHE A 168 -9.77 -2.23 -4.99
N VAL A 169 -10.60 -3.21 -4.67
CA VAL A 169 -11.44 -3.19 -3.47
C VAL A 169 -10.88 -4.11 -2.39
N THR A 170 -10.95 -3.69 -1.13
CA THR A 170 -10.74 -4.56 0.03
C THR A 170 -12.01 -5.36 0.33
N TYR A 171 -11.88 -6.38 1.17
CA TYR A 171 -13.03 -7.14 1.63
C TYR A 171 -14.03 -6.29 2.40
N ASP A 172 -13.57 -5.44 3.30
CA ASP A 172 -14.47 -4.60 4.10
C ASP A 172 -15.27 -3.64 3.22
N PHE A 173 -14.62 -3.00 2.24
CA PHE A 173 -15.35 -2.20 1.24
C PHE A 173 -16.41 -3.03 0.52
N ALA A 174 -16.04 -4.20 0.01
CA ALA A 174 -16.93 -5.04 -0.79
C ALA A 174 -18.12 -5.59 0.03
N LYS A 175 -17.86 -5.99 1.28
CA LYS A 175 -18.87 -6.50 2.21
C LYS A 175 -19.87 -5.42 2.61
N ASP A 176 -19.37 -4.22 2.90
CA ASP A 176 -20.21 -3.14 3.43
C ASP A 176 -20.94 -2.37 2.31
N ASN A 177 -20.42 -2.45 1.06
CA ASN A 177 -20.97 -1.72 -0.10
C ASN A 177 -21.35 -2.63 -1.29
N PRO A 178 -22.15 -3.69 -1.09
CA PRO A 178 -22.45 -4.66 -2.16
C PRO A 178 -23.17 -4.02 -3.36
N LYS A 179 -23.92 -2.94 -3.15
CA LYS A 179 -24.58 -2.22 -4.25
C LYS A 179 -23.58 -1.47 -5.14
N LEU A 180 -22.50 -0.96 -4.57
CA LEU A 180 -21.43 -0.30 -5.33
C LEU A 180 -20.63 -1.32 -6.14
N ILE A 181 -20.27 -2.47 -5.54
CA ILE A 181 -19.63 -3.57 -6.28
C ILE A 181 -20.47 -4.00 -7.48
N LYS A 182 -21.78 -4.24 -7.24
CA LYS A 182 -22.68 -4.61 -8.34
C LYS A 182 -22.73 -3.52 -9.40
N ARG A 183 -22.81 -2.24 -9.01
CA ARG A 183 -22.82 -1.11 -9.93
C ARG A 183 -21.54 -1.02 -10.76
N MET A 184 -20.36 -1.18 -10.15
CA MET A 184 -19.08 -1.21 -10.84
C MET A 184 -19.07 -2.28 -11.94
N ILE A 185 -19.51 -3.50 -11.61
CA ILE A 185 -19.58 -4.62 -12.54
C ILE A 185 -20.60 -4.36 -13.68
N ASP A 186 -21.83 -3.97 -13.34
CA ASP A 186 -22.91 -3.73 -14.29
C ASP A 186 -22.59 -2.58 -15.27
N GLU A 187 -21.88 -1.57 -14.81
CA GLU A 187 -21.44 -0.44 -15.62
C GLU A 187 -20.16 -0.76 -16.43
N GLY A 188 -19.61 -1.97 -16.32
CA GLY A 188 -18.49 -2.46 -17.12
C GLY A 188 -17.13 -1.93 -16.66
N HIS A 189 -17.00 -1.56 -15.40
CA HIS A 189 -15.71 -1.33 -14.75
C HIS A 189 -15.08 -2.67 -14.37
N ILE A 190 -13.77 -2.67 -14.11
CA ILE A 190 -13.10 -3.85 -13.57
C ILE A 190 -13.02 -3.72 -12.04
N VAL A 191 -13.43 -4.78 -11.34
CA VAL A 191 -13.20 -4.93 -9.90
C VAL A 191 -11.95 -5.78 -9.70
N GLY A 192 -10.92 -5.19 -9.13
CA GLY A 192 -9.65 -5.82 -8.79
C GLY A 192 -9.56 -6.14 -7.30
N ASN A 193 -8.65 -7.03 -6.97
CA ASN A 193 -8.41 -7.50 -5.60
C ASN A 193 -7.39 -6.61 -4.89
N HIS A 194 -7.76 -6.04 -3.74
CA HIS A 194 -6.89 -5.26 -2.86
C HIS A 194 -6.77 -5.88 -1.47
N THR A 195 -6.81 -7.21 -1.41
CA THR A 195 -6.68 -8.06 -0.24
C THR A 195 -7.88 -8.11 0.72
N TYR A 196 -7.79 -9.06 1.66
CA TYR A 196 -8.79 -9.27 2.69
C TYR A 196 -8.70 -8.19 3.79
N ARG A 197 -7.53 -8.06 4.44
CA ARG A 197 -7.31 -7.20 5.63
C ARG A 197 -6.37 -6.03 5.37
N HIS A 198 -5.94 -5.85 4.11
CA HIS A 198 -4.98 -4.83 3.71
C HIS A 198 -3.61 -4.98 4.40
N TYR A 199 -3.18 -6.23 4.64
CA TYR A 199 -1.86 -6.50 5.20
C TYR A 199 -0.75 -6.24 4.18
N THR A 200 0.41 -5.82 4.68
CA THR A 200 1.64 -5.77 3.89
C THR A 200 2.07 -7.21 3.57
N MET A 201 2.03 -7.57 2.28
CA MET A 201 2.10 -8.96 1.83
C MET A 201 3.45 -9.64 2.07
N ASP A 202 4.52 -8.88 2.14
CA ASP A 202 5.90 -9.34 2.41
C ASP A 202 6.25 -9.38 3.91
N GLU A 203 5.35 -8.92 4.79
CA GLU A 203 5.49 -8.96 6.25
C GLU A 203 4.70 -10.12 6.90
N VAL A 204 3.98 -10.90 6.11
CA VAL A 204 3.21 -12.05 6.57
C VAL A 204 3.74 -13.34 5.93
N ASP A 205 3.46 -14.49 6.56
CA ASP A 205 3.83 -15.78 5.97
C ASP A 205 3.07 -16.06 4.66
N THR A 206 3.59 -16.97 3.85
CA THR A 206 3.04 -17.33 2.54
C THR A 206 1.58 -17.82 2.63
N ALA A 207 1.21 -18.53 3.69
CA ALA A 207 -0.15 -19.04 3.85
C ALA A 207 -1.13 -17.90 4.12
N THR A 208 -0.75 -16.95 4.98
CA THR A 208 -1.49 -15.72 5.25
C THR A 208 -1.58 -14.84 4.00
N ALA A 209 -0.47 -14.64 3.28
CA ALA A 209 -0.47 -13.88 2.02
C ALA A 209 -1.42 -14.50 0.98
N LYS A 210 -1.44 -15.83 0.87
CA LYS A 210 -2.39 -16.54 0.01
C LYS A 210 -3.84 -16.36 0.46
N GLU A 211 -4.11 -16.41 1.78
CA GLU A 211 -5.44 -16.15 2.34
C GLU A 211 -5.91 -14.74 2.00
N GLU A 212 -5.06 -13.72 2.14
CA GLU A 212 -5.37 -12.33 1.81
C GLU A 212 -5.93 -12.18 0.39
N ILE A 213 -5.39 -12.91 -0.57
CA ILE A 213 -5.85 -12.88 -1.97
C ILE A 213 -7.09 -13.73 -2.17
N THR A 214 -7.07 -14.98 -1.69
CA THR A 214 -8.09 -15.98 -2.03
C THR A 214 -9.40 -15.77 -1.29
N PHE A 215 -9.36 -15.21 -0.08
CA PHE A 215 -10.57 -14.94 0.72
C PHE A 215 -11.47 -13.92 0.01
N LEU A 216 -10.92 -12.77 -0.40
CA LEU A 216 -11.69 -11.77 -1.12
C LEU A 216 -12.13 -12.28 -2.50
N HIS A 217 -11.27 -13.01 -3.21
CA HIS A 217 -11.63 -13.64 -4.50
C HIS A 217 -12.90 -14.50 -4.37
N ASN A 218 -12.90 -15.39 -3.39
CA ASN A 218 -14.01 -16.31 -3.16
C ASN A 218 -15.28 -15.57 -2.74
N PHE A 219 -15.14 -14.52 -1.93
CA PHE A 219 -16.26 -13.68 -1.54
C PHE A 219 -16.91 -12.99 -2.75
N ILE A 220 -16.12 -12.35 -3.61
CA ILE A 220 -16.62 -11.68 -4.82
C ILE A 220 -17.23 -12.67 -5.80
N LYS A 221 -16.56 -13.81 -6.04
CA LYS A 221 -17.09 -14.86 -6.92
C LYS A 221 -18.43 -15.40 -6.43
N LYS A 222 -18.54 -15.68 -5.14
CA LYS A 222 -19.76 -16.23 -4.52
C LYS A 222 -20.93 -15.26 -4.56
N ASN A 223 -20.70 -13.98 -4.28
CA ASN A 223 -21.78 -12.99 -4.08
C ASN A 223 -22.17 -12.25 -5.36
N PHE A 224 -21.25 -12.13 -6.32
CA PHE A 224 -21.46 -11.33 -7.54
C PHE A 224 -21.27 -12.14 -8.83
N ASN A 225 -20.93 -13.43 -8.75
CA ASN A 225 -20.58 -14.26 -9.91
C ASN A 225 -19.52 -13.62 -10.81
N TYR A 226 -18.53 -12.96 -10.18
CA TYR A 226 -17.48 -12.22 -10.86
C TYR A 226 -16.11 -12.76 -10.47
N GLU A 227 -15.23 -13.00 -11.46
CA GLU A 227 -13.86 -13.46 -11.24
C GLU A 227 -12.87 -12.31 -11.38
N MET A 228 -12.23 -11.96 -10.28
CA MET A 228 -11.15 -10.97 -10.30
C MET A 228 -9.89 -11.55 -10.94
N LYS A 229 -9.22 -10.75 -11.78
CA LYS A 229 -7.97 -11.12 -12.49
C LYS A 229 -6.84 -10.13 -12.23
N LEU A 230 -7.14 -8.99 -11.64
CA LEU A 230 -6.18 -7.95 -11.32
C LEU A 230 -6.02 -7.83 -9.81
N PHE A 231 -4.79 -7.68 -9.37
CA PHE A 231 -4.40 -7.54 -7.97
C PHE A 231 -3.60 -6.26 -7.78
N ARG A 232 -3.77 -5.59 -6.65
CA ARG A 232 -2.91 -4.48 -6.23
C ARG A 232 -2.42 -4.71 -4.82
N PHE A 233 -1.11 -4.65 -4.67
CA PHE A 233 -0.45 -4.77 -3.39
C PHE A 233 -0.78 -3.58 -2.48
N PRO A 234 -1.18 -3.80 -1.22
CA PRO A 234 -1.33 -2.74 -0.24
C PRO A 234 -0.08 -1.87 -0.15
N LYS A 235 -0.26 -0.55 -0.11
CA LYS A 235 0.81 0.46 -0.03
C LYS A 235 1.82 0.43 -1.20
N GLY A 236 1.67 -0.48 -2.17
CA GLY A 236 2.68 -0.73 -3.21
C GLY A 236 3.91 -1.47 -2.69
N GLU A 237 3.82 -2.14 -1.55
CA GLU A 237 4.89 -2.92 -0.95
C GLU A 237 4.81 -4.37 -1.41
N PHE A 238 5.92 -4.92 -1.93
CA PHE A 238 5.97 -6.26 -2.50
C PHE A 238 7.39 -6.85 -2.46
N SER A 239 7.49 -8.15 -2.73
CA SER A 239 8.75 -8.84 -3.03
C SER A 239 8.60 -9.67 -4.31
N GLN A 240 9.70 -10.23 -4.82
CA GLN A 240 9.61 -11.15 -5.97
C GLN A 240 8.78 -12.38 -5.64
N SER A 241 8.92 -12.91 -4.42
CA SER A 241 8.17 -14.06 -3.92
C SER A 241 6.65 -13.76 -3.88
N THR A 242 6.25 -12.59 -3.38
CA THR A 242 4.83 -12.22 -3.32
C THR A 242 4.24 -11.90 -4.70
N LEU A 243 5.04 -11.36 -5.63
CA LEU A 243 4.62 -11.22 -7.04
C LEU A 243 4.36 -12.57 -7.69
N ALA A 244 5.26 -13.54 -7.48
CA ALA A 244 5.10 -14.90 -7.99
C ALA A 244 3.84 -15.57 -7.42
N LEU A 245 3.61 -15.44 -6.10
CA LEU A 245 2.41 -15.95 -5.45
C LEU A 245 1.13 -15.39 -6.11
N ALA A 246 1.05 -14.09 -6.31
CA ALA A 246 -0.11 -13.47 -6.96
C ALA A 246 -0.29 -13.99 -8.40
N LYS A 247 0.80 -14.14 -9.16
CA LYS A 247 0.80 -14.70 -10.52
C LYS A 247 0.33 -16.15 -10.55
N ASP A 248 0.79 -16.99 -9.63
CA ASP A 248 0.42 -18.42 -9.55
C ASP A 248 -1.06 -18.59 -9.16
N LEU A 249 -1.62 -17.62 -8.44
CA LEU A 249 -3.05 -17.54 -8.17
C LEU A 249 -3.87 -16.98 -9.36
N GLY A 250 -3.23 -16.75 -10.51
CA GLY A 250 -3.86 -16.31 -11.75
C GLY A 250 -4.10 -14.79 -11.86
N TYR A 251 -3.39 -14.00 -11.06
CA TYR A 251 -3.49 -12.54 -11.07
C TYR A 251 -2.39 -11.86 -11.87
N LYS A 252 -2.72 -10.72 -12.46
CA LYS A 252 -1.77 -9.70 -12.89
C LYS A 252 -1.70 -8.62 -11.80
N SER A 253 -0.51 -8.35 -11.30
CA SER A 253 -0.26 -7.30 -10.30
C SER A 253 -0.16 -5.95 -10.97
N VAL A 254 -1.01 -4.99 -10.58
CA VAL A 254 -1.10 -3.67 -11.20
C VAL A 254 -0.71 -2.59 -10.20
N PHE A 255 0.42 -1.96 -10.46
CA PHE A 255 0.91 -0.79 -9.75
C PHE A 255 0.44 0.49 -10.44
N TRP A 256 1.15 1.59 -10.29
CA TRP A 256 0.79 2.88 -10.88
C TRP A 256 2.05 3.64 -11.34
N SER A 257 1.88 4.57 -12.24
CA SER A 257 2.95 5.48 -12.68
C SER A 257 2.67 6.94 -12.29
N PHE A 258 1.49 7.20 -11.74
CA PHE A 258 1.10 8.47 -11.10
C PHE A 258 0.23 8.21 -9.88
N ALA A 259 0.50 8.92 -8.79
CA ALA A 259 -0.34 9.05 -7.60
C ALA A 259 -0.04 10.39 -6.91
N TYR A 260 -0.94 10.89 -6.08
CA TYR A 260 -0.68 12.02 -5.20
C TYR A 260 -1.37 11.77 -3.84
N ALA A 261 -1.10 12.63 -2.85
CA ALA A 261 -1.64 12.45 -1.50
C ALA A 261 -3.12 12.85 -1.44
N ASP A 262 -4.02 11.92 -1.76
CA ASP A 262 -5.46 12.11 -1.80
C ASP A 262 -6.25 11.21 -0.81
N TRP A 263 -5.54 10.29 -0.14
CA TRP A 263 -6.14 9.34 0.83
C TRP A 263 -6.42 9.96 2.20
N ASP A 264 -5.74 11.05 2.58
CA ASP A 264 -5.99 11.74 3.84
C ASP A 264 -7.22 12.63 3.72
N THR A 265 -8.35 12.14 4.22
CA THR A 265 -9.64 12.84 4.14
C THR A 265 -9.71 14.12 4.99
N GLN A 266 -8.75 14.33 5.91
CA GLN A 266 -8.68 15.53 6.74
C GLN A 266 -7.77 16.61 6.14
N ASN A 267 -6.94 16.24 5.16
CA ASN A 267 -5.93 17.14 4.58
C ASN A 267 -5.96 17.06 3.05
N GLN A 268 -7.11 17.36 2.46
CA GLN A 268 -7.32 17.33 1.02
C GLN A 268 -6.75 18.59 0.36
N SER A 269 -6.07 18.43 -0.78
CA SER A 269 -5.73 19.55 -1.66
C SER A 269 -7.00 20.23 -2.17
N ASP A 270 -6.95 21.57 -2.37
CA ASP A 270 -8.04 22.24 -3.07
C ASP A 270 -8.15 21.76 -4.54
N GLU A 271 -9.33 21.92 -5.13
CA GLU A 271 -9.66 21.40 -6.45
C GLU A 271 -8.71 21.91 -7.56
N LYS A 272 -8.34 23.19 -7.51
CA LYS A 272 -7.46 23.80 -8.51
C LYS A 272 -6.05 23.23 -8.40
N THR A 273 -5.53 23.11 -7.19
CA THR A 273 -4.20 22.53 -6.93
C THR A 273 -4.16 21.08 -7.36
N ALA A 274 -5.14 20.27 -6.97
CA ALA A 274 -5.22 18.86 -7.34
C ALA A 274 -5.35 18.66 -8.85
N LEU A 275 -6.24 19.43 -9.51
CA LEU A 275 -6.40 19.37 -10.96
C LEU A 275 -5.10 19.74 -11.70
N ASN A 276 -4.42 20.79 -11.26
CA ASN A 276 -3.15 21.20 -11.85
C ASN A 276 -2.06 20.14 -11.62
N GLU A 277 -2.00 19.54 -10.45
CA GLU A 277 -1.04 18.46 -10.14
C GLU A 277 -1.26 17.26 -11.06
N ILE A 278 -2.48 16.76 -11.15
CA ILE A 278 -2.81 15.62 -12.00
C ILE A 278 -2.50 15.94 -13.47
N THR A 279 -3.02 17.05 -13.99
CA THR A 279 -2.93 17.37 -15.42
C THR A 279 -1.53 17.75 -15.87
N LYS A 280 -0.70 18.31 -14.98
CA LYS A 280 0.72 18.61 -15.23
C LYS A 280 1.54 17.34 -15.50
N TYR A 281 1.22 16.25 -14.78
CA TYR A 281 2.01 15.03 -14.82
C TYR A 281 1.39 13.92 -15.69
N LEU A 282 0.31 14.20 -16.42
CA LEU A 282 -0.22 13.26 -17.41
C LEU A 282 0.89 12.84 -18.38
N HIS A 283 1.03 11.54 -18.60
CA HIS A 283 2.09 11.00 -19.45
C HIS A 283 1.64 9.77 -20.25
N PRO A 284 2.37 9.44 -21.34
CA PRO A 284 2.05 8.29 -22.17
C PRO A 284 2.03 6.96 -21.38
N GLY A 285 0.96 6.21 -21.53
CA GLY A 285 0.84 4.89 -20.88
C GLY A 285 0.57 4.94 -19.38
N GLU A 286 0.08 6.06 -18.87
CA GLU A 286 -0.15 6.26 -17.44
C GLU A 286 -1.09 5.23 -16.84
N ILE A 287 -0.72 4.69 -15.69
CA ILE A 287 -1.62 4.05 -14.75
C ILE A 287 -1.78 5.03 -13.58
N MET A 288 -2.93 5.69 -13.52
CA MET A 288 -3.24 6.70 -12.52
C MET A 288 -3.87 6.06 -11.30
N LEU A 289 -3.28 6.24 -10.12
CA LEU A 289 -3.87 5.85 -8.85
C LEU A 289 -4.54 7.07 -8.19
N LEU A 290 -5.83 6.91 -7.90
CA LEU A 290 -6.64 7.82 -7.09
C LEU A 290 -7.34 7.02 -5.98
N HIS A 291 -7.83 7.73 -4.95
CA HIS A 291 -8.66 7.14 -3.90
C HIS A 291 -10.07 7.76 -3.93
N ALA A 292 -11.11 6.92 -3.91
CA ALA A 292 -12.49 7.40 -3.98
C ALA A 292 -12.98 8.03 -2.66
N VAL A 293 -12.22 7.87 -1.57
CA VAL A 293 -12.49 8.60 -0.31
C VAL A 293 -12.27 10.10 -0.42
N SER A 294 -11.64 10.59 -1.50
CA SER A 294 -11.33 11.99 -1.74
C SER A 294 -12.52 12.76 -2.31
N LYS A 295 -13.02 13.74 -1.53
CA LYS A 295 -14.00 14.71 -2.01
C LYS A 295 -13.48 15.49 -3.21
N THR A 296 -12.22 15.88 -3.15
CA THR A 296 -11.57 16.64 -4.22
C THR A 296 -11.55 15.85 -5.52
N ASN A 297 -11.15 14.57 -5.47
CA ASN A 297 -11.17 13.70 -6.64
C ASN A 297 -12.57 13.58 -7.24
N ALA A 298 -13.59 13.38 -6.43
CA ALA A 298 -14.96 13.30 -6.90
C ALA A 298 -15.42 14.57 -7.62
N SER A 299 -15.01 15.75 -7.13
CA SER A 299 -15.34 17.05 -7.73
C SER A 299 -14.63 17.30 -9.06
N ILE A 300 -13.33 16.90 -9.18
CA ILE A 300 -12.51 17.29 -10.35
C ILE A 300 -12.40 16.20 -11.42
N LEU A 301 -12.86 14.98 -11.15
CA LEU A 301 -12.67 13.83 -12.04
C LEU A 301 -13.11 14.11 -13.49
N GLY A 302 -14.25 14.78 -13.67
CA GLY A 302 -14.74 15.17 -14.99
C GLY A 302 -13.74 16.07 -15.73
N ASN A 303 -13.16 17.05 -15.03
CA ASN A 303 -12.17 17.95 -15.60
C ASN A 303 -10.84 17.24 -15.92
N VAL A 304 -10.42 16.30 -15.07
CA VAL A 304 -9.23 15.45 -15.34
C VAL A 304 -9.42 14.65 -16.62
N ILE A 305 -10.59 14.03 -16.80
CA ILE A 305 -10.90 13.25 -18.01
C ILE A 305 -10.91 14.14 -19.24
N ASP A 306 -11.57 15.31 -19.18
CA ASP A 306 -11.66 16.22 -20.30
C ASP A 306 -10.27 16.75 -20.71
N GLU A 307 -9.43 17.11 -19.75
CA GLU A 307 -8.08 17.62 -20.04
C GLU A 307 -7.18 16.51 -20.62
N ALA A 308 -7.27 15.28 -20.11
CA ALA A 308 -6.53 14.16 -20.67
C ALA A 308 -6.96 13.88 -22.13
N GLN A 309 -8.27 13.89 -22.41
CA GLN A 309 -8.78 13.71 -23.78
C GLN A 309 -8.37 14.85 -24.71
N LYS A 310 -8.38 16.08 -24.24
CA LYS A 310 -7.91 17.26 -24.99
C LYS A 310 -6.43 17.17 -25.33
N GLN A 311 -5.61 16.55 -24.47
CA GLN A 311 -4.20 16.24 -24.73
C GLN A 311 -4.02 15.02 -25.64
N GLY A 312 -5.11 14.38 -26.11
CA GLY A 312 -5.09 13.28 -27.07
C GLY A 312 -5.02 11.89 -26.45
N TYR A 313 -5.12 11.75 -25.13
CA TYR A 313 -5.17 10.45 -24.46
C TYR A 313 -6.55 9.80 -24.57
N LYS A 314 -6.56 8.47 -24.57
CA LYS A 314 -7.76 7.64 -24.46
C LYS A 314 -7.72 6.88 -23.12
N PHE A 315 -8.88 6.57 -22.59
CA PHE A 315 -8.96 5.77 -21.38
C PHE A 315 -9.15 4.28 -21.72
N THR A 316 -8.46 3.42 -20.98
CA THR A 316 -8.53 1.96 -21.13
C THR A 316 -8.44 1.26 -19.78
N THR A 317 -9.01 0.05 -19.71
CA THR A 317 -8.81 -0.87 -18.59
C THR A 317 -7.95 -2.07 -18.99
N ASN A 318 -7.36 -2.06 -20.19
CA ASN A 318 -6.46 -3.10 -20.65
C ASN A 318 -5.03 -2.82 -20.14
N VAL A 319 -4.62 -3.51 -19.09
CA VAL A 319 -3.33 -3.38 -18.41
C VAL A 319 -2.46 -4.61 -18.59
#